data_a05f93f6455457030af8a9c8e7f01c64
#
_entry.id   a05f93f6455457030af8a9c8e7f01c64
#
_cell.length_a   1.000
_cell.length_b   1.000
_cell.length_c   1.000
_cell.angle_alpha   90.00
_cell.angle_beta   90.00
_cell.angle_gamma   90.00
#
_symmetry.space_group_name_H-M   'P 1'
#
loop_
_entity.id
_entity.type
_entity.pdbx_description
1 polymer ?
#
loop_
_entity_poly.entity_id
_entity_poly.type
_entity_poly.pdbx_seq_one_letter_code
_entity_poly.pdbx_strand_id
1 'polypeptide(L)'
;DRTTCILFGDGAGAIVVGSTSDGNRGILSTRLRTDGSYAKTLYVPAGGSLKPASRETVDRSEHTITMNGKEVFKVAVRAMEEISLAALEEADVGIDEISLVIPHQANRRIITAMAGRLKIPMDKVMVNLDKYGNTSAASVPVALDEAWREGRIHPGDVVLLNAFGAGFSWGAAVIRF
;
A
#
# COMPACT_ATOMS: atom_id res chain seq x y z
N ASP A 1 -18.78 12.76 -4.77
CA ASP A 1 -18.42 12.04 -5.98
C ASP A 1 -18.56 10.53 -5.76
N ARG A 2 -19.41 9.88 -6.57
CA ARG A 2 -19.68 8.44 -6.46
C ARG A 2 -18.48 7.56 -6.80
N THR A 3 -17.47 8.09 -7.44
CA THR A 3 -16.26 7.35 -7.82
C THR A 3 -15.25 7.25 -6.67
N THR A 4 -15.41 8.04 -5.64
CA THR A 4 -14.51 8.09 -4.47
C THR A 4 -15.20 7.72 -3.16
N CYS A 5 -16.46 8.14 -2.94
CA CYS A 5 -17.15 7.97 -1.66
C CYS A 5 -17.39 6.49 -1.26
N ILE A 6 -17.39 5.57 -2.23
CA ILE A 6 -17.58 4.14 -1.99
C ILE A 6 -16.28 3.36 -1.74
N LEU A 7 -15.13 4.02 -1.83
CA LEU A 7 -13.82 3.33 -1.79
C LEU A 7 -13.26 3.24 -0.38
N PHE A 8 -13.40 4.32 0.40
CA PHE A 8 -12.67 4.50 1.64
C PHE A 8 -13.43 3.95 2.84
N GLY A 9 -12.68 3.37 3.77
CA GLY A 9 -13.12 2.96 5.10
C GLY A 9 -12.25 3.61 6.17
N ASP A 10 -12.74 3.62 7.41
CA ASP A 10 -12.01 4.10 8.57
C ASP A 10 -11.24 2.94 9.22
N GLY A 11 -10.02 3.20 9.65
CA GLY A 11 -9.20 2.20 10.30
C GLY A 11 -7.94 2.79 10.91
N ALA A 12 -7.39 2.08 11.88
CA ALA A 12 -6.09 2.38 12.47
C ALA A 12 -5.28 1.09 12.63
N GLY A 13 -3.97 1.19 12.51
CA GLY A 13 -3.05 0.09 12.75
C GLY A 13 -1.78 0.60 13.42
N ALA A 14 -1.20 -0.22 14.29
CA ALA A 14 0.04 0.07 14.98
C ALA A 14 0.97 -1.15 14.93
N ILE A 15 2.26 -0.90 14.75
CA ILE A 15 3.30 -1.93 14.75
C ILE A 15 4.35 -1.51 15.77
N VAL A 16 4.75 -2.45 16.63
CA VAL A 16 5.88 -2.25 17.55
C VAL A 16 7.12 -2.86 16.91
N VAL A 17 8.12 -2.03 16.66
CA VAL A 17 9.41 -2.46 16.12
C VAL A 17 10.46 -2.45 17.21
N GLY A 18 11.19 -3.55 17.34
CA GLY A 18 12.28 -3.71 18.30
C GLY A 18 13.55 -4.21 17.62
N SER A 19 14.67 -4.18 18.35
CA SER A 19 15.91 -4.79 17.89
C SER A 19 15.85 -6.32 18.01
N THR A 20 16.51 -7.01 17.10
CA THR A 20 16.73 -8.46 17.17
C THR A 20 18.24 -8.76 17.09
N SER A 21 18.68 -9.77 17.80
CA SER A 21 20.03 -10.32 17.69
C SER A 21 20.13 -11.46 16.66
N ASP A 22 18.98 -11.92 16.14
CA ASP A 22 18.91 -12.92 15.09
C ASP A 22 19.14 -12.25 13.72
N GLY A 23 20.31 -12.45 13.14
CA GLY A 23 20.70 -11.87 11.84
C GLY A 23 19.87 -12.39 10.66
N ASN A 24 19.07 -13.44 10.85
CA ASN A 24 18.21 -14.00 9.82
C ASN A 24 16.74 -13.55 9.93
N ARG A 25 16.39 -12.71 10.91
CA ARG A 25 15.03 -12.29 11.22
C ARG A 25 14.92 -10.76 11.27
N GLY A 26 13.78 -10.23 10.86
CA GLY A 26 13.47 -8.82 10.96
C GLY A 26 13.25 -8.17 9.57
N ILE A 27 13.39 -6.86 9.50
CA ILE A 27 13.27 -6.10 8.25
C ILE A 27 14.55 -6.29 7.45
N LEU A 28 14.47 -7.01 6.33
CA LEU A 28 15.61 -7.32 5.47
C LEU A 28 15.93 -6.15 4.53
N SER A 29 14.91 -5.48 4.02
CA SER A 29 15.06 -4.30 3.16
C SER A 29 13.85 -3.39 3.23
N THR A 30 14.04 -2.11 2.87
CA THR A 30 12.98 -1.12 2.66
C THR A 30 13.31 -0.23 1.47
N ARG A 31 12.34 -0.01 0.58
CA ARG A 31 12.48 0.91 -0.55
C ARG A 31 11.33 1.89 -0.58
N LEU A 32 11.65 3.16 -0.78
CA LEU A 32 10.69 4.25 -0.91
C LEU A 32 10.99 5.07 -2.17
N ARG A 33 9.94 5.56 -2.82
CA ARG A 33 9.99 6.44 -3.99
C ARG A 33 8.89 7.48 -3.93
N THR A 34 9.15 8.62 -4.52
CA THR A 34 8.16 9.69 -4.69
C THR A 34 8.35 10.35 -6.05
N ASP A 35 7.24 10.66 -6.73
CA ASP A 35 7.22 11.46 -7.94
C ASP A 35 6.14 12.54 -7.84
N GLY A 36 6.56 13.77 -7.61
CA GLY A 36 5.69 14.94 -7.46
C GLY A 36 5.03 15.41 -8.76
N SER A 37 5.45 14.90 -9.93
CA SER A 37 4.81 15.24 -11.21
C SER A 37 3.34 14.81 -11.26
N TYR A 38 2.96 13.82 -10.43
CA TYR A 38 1.60 13.31 -10.29
C TYR A 38 0.78 13.98 -9.17
N ALA A 39 1.27 15.05 -8.53
CA ALA A 39 0.63 15.64 -7.35
C ALA A 39 -0.85 16.01 -7.54
N LYS A 40 -1.27 16.34 -8.77
CA LYS A 40 -2.66 16.69 -9.08
C LYS A 40 -3.52 15.50 -9.54
N THR A 41 -2.98 14.29 -9.53
CA THR A 41 -3.70 13.09 -9.99
C THR A 41 -4.54 12.45 -8.88
N LEU A 42 -4.10 12.59 -7.62
CA LEU A 42 -4.81 12.15 -6.42
C LEU A 42 -4.47 13.11 -5.29
N TYR A 43 -5.41 14.00 -4.92
CA TYR A 43 -5.16 15.06 -3.95
C TYR A 43 -6.47 15.65 -3.40
N VAL A 44 -6.36 16.47 -2.36
CA VAL A 44 -7.44 17.34 -1.88
C VAL A 44 -7.12 18.78 -2.31
N PRO A 45 -7.97 19.44 -3.13
CA PRO A 45 -7.66 20.73 -3.74
C PRO A 45 -7.45 21.90 -2.76
N ALA A 46 -8.17 21.91 -1.62
CA ALA A 46 -8.13 23.00 -0.65
C ALA A 46 -8.05 22.48 0.79
N GLY A 47 -7.75 23.38 1.73
CA GLY A 47 -7.62 23.07 3.16
C GLY A 47 -6.17 23.07 3.66
N GLY A 48 -5.19 23.17 2.76
CA GLY A 48 -3.78 23.35 3.08
C GLY A 48 -3.32 24.79 2.96
N SER A 49 -2.04 25.06 3.23
CA SER A 49 -1.44 26.39 3.20
C SER A 49 -1.45 27.06 1.83
N LEU A 50 -1.37 26.28 0.75
CA LEU A 50 -1.45 26.82 -0.62
C LEU A 50 -2.83 27.39 -0.95
N LYS A 51 -3.90 26.75 -0.46
CA LYS A 51 -5.29 27.15 -0.65
C LYS A 51 -6.06 26.92 0.65
N PRO A 52 -6.01 27.88 1.60
CA PRO A 52 -6.70 27.74 2.88
C PRO A 52 -8.21 27.57 2.73
N ALA A 53 -8.85 27.02 3.76
CA ALA A 53 -10.29 26.87 3.82
C ALA A 53 -10.99 28.24 3.77
N SER A 54 -12.02 28.37 2.94
CA SER A 54 -12.87 29.55 2.80
C SER A 54 -14.29 29.13 2.46
N ARG A 55 -15.24 30.07 2.56
CA ARG A 55 -16.61 29.81 2.14
C ARG A 55 -16.66 29.36 0.67
N GLU A 56 -15.89 30.01 -0.21
CA GLU A 56 -15.81 29.66 -1.63
C GLU A 56 -15.30 28.22 -1.86
N THR A 57 -14.26 27.79 -1.12
CA THR A 57 -13.71 26.43 -1.28
C THR A 57 -14.67 25.37 -0.74
N VAL A 58 -15.48 25.70 0.27
CA VAL A 58 -16.53 24.81 0.77
C VAL A 58 -17.67 24.69 -0.25
N ASP A 59 -18.15 25.83 -0.78
CA ASP A 59 -19.23 25.87 -1.77
C ASP A 59 -18.85 25.10 -3.05
N ARG A 60 -17.57 25.07 -3.39
CA ARG A 60 -17.02 24.31 -4.54
C ARG A 60 -16.66 22.86 -4.20
N SER A 61 -16.90 22.39 -2.98
CA SER A 61 -16.57 21.03 -2.52
C SER A 61 -15.08 20.67 -2.68
N GLU A 62 -14.18 21.65 -2.57
CA GLU A 62 -12.74 21.47 -2.79
C GLU A 62 -12.00 20.79 -1.62
N HIS A 63 -12.69 20.45 -0.54
CA HIS A 63 -12.17 19.72 0.62
C HIS A 63 -12.36 18.20 0.52
N THR A 64 -12.76 17.71 -0.67
CA THR A 64 -12.94 16.29 -0.95
C THR A 64 -11.82 15.76 -1.85
N ILE A 65 -11.58 14.46 -1.77
CA ILE A 65 -10.57 13.79 -2.61
C ILE A 65 -10.96 13.91 -4.08
N THR A 66 -10.03 14.39 -4.90
CA THR A 66 -10.09 14.40 -6.36
C THR A 66 -9.13 13.36 -6.90
N MET A 67 -9.61 12.48 -7.79
CA MET A 67 -8.81 11.37 -8.30
C MET A 67 -9.03 11.10 -9.79
N ASN A 68 -7.94 11.00 -10.56
CA ASN A 68 -7.95 10.40 -11.89
C ASN A 68 -7.68 8.88 -11.76
N GLY A 69 -8.74 8.10 -11.55
CA GLY A 69 -8.63 6.67 -11.26
C GLY A 69 -7.93 5.85 -12.35
N LYS A 70 -8.00 6.24 -13.63
CA LYS A 70 -7.31 5.54 -14.73
C LYS A 70 -5.79 5.71 -14.62
N GLU A 71 -5.35 6.93 -14.37
CA GLU A 71 -3.92 7.24 -14.22
C GLU A 71 -3.36 6.63 -12.94
N VAL A 72 -4.09 6.76 -11.82
CA VAL A 72 -3.74 6.10 -10.55
C VAL A 72 -3.53 4.59 -10.75
N PHE A 73 -4.49 3.91 -11.39
CA PHE A 73 -4.38 2.47 -11.65
C PHE A 73 -3.12 2.11 -12.43
N LYS A 74 -2.87 2.80 -13.56
CA LYS A 74 -1.75 2.53 -14.46
C LYS A 74 -0.40 2.70 -13.75
N VAL A 75 -0.23 3.81 -13.02
CA VAL A 75 1.02 4.11 -12.33
C VAL A 75 1.19 3.19 -11.12
N ALA A 76 0.14 2.98 -10.31
CA ALA A 76 0.21 2.13 -9.12
C ALA A 76 0.67 0.71 -9.43
N VAL A 77 0.08 0.06 -10.44
CA VAL A 77 0.43 -1.33 -10.79
C VAL A 77 1.91 -1.45 -11.18
N ARG A 78 2.42 -0.51 -11.99
CA ARG A 78 3.83 -0.51 -12.41
C ARG A 78 4.75 -0.18 -11.23
N ALA A 79 4.43 0.87 -10.48
CA ALA A 79 5.26 1.34 -9.37
C ALA A 79 5.38 0.30 -8.24
N MET A 80 4.28 -0.39 -7.92
CA MET A 80 4.29 -1.46 -6.91
C MET A 80 5.09 -2.68 -7.36
N GLU A 81 5.05 -3.04 -8.64
CA GLU A 81 5.92 -4.09 -9.18
C GLU A 81 7.39 -3.69 -9.09
N GLU A 82 7.77 -2.55 -9.65
CA GLU A 82 9.14 -2.06 -9.69
C GLU A 82 9.76 -1.94 -8.28
N ILE A 83 9.03 -1.37 -7.32
CA ILE A 83 9.53 -1.18 -5.97
C ILE A 83 9.64 -2.50 -5.19
N SER A 84 8.72 -3.45 -5.44
CA SER A 84 8.77 -4.78 -4.84
C SER A 84 10.00 -5.56 -5.32
N LEU A 85 10.27 -5.56 -6.62
CA LEU A 85 11.46 -6.21 -7.18
C LEU A 85 12.75 -5.59 -6.64
N ALA A 86 12.81 -4.26 -6.56
CA ALA A 86 13.98 -3.56 -6.00
C ALA A 86 14.20 -3.85 -4.50
N ALA A 87 13.11 -4.03 -3.73
CA ALA A 87 13.22 -4.40 -2.32
C ALA A 87 13.66 -5.86 -2.14
N LEU A 88 13.17 -6.77 -2.99
CA LEU A 88 13.58 -8.18 -2.99
C LEU A 88 15.06 -8.33 -3.37
N GLU A 89 15.51 -7.64 -4.41
CA GLU A 89 16.91 -7.60 -4.82
C GLU A 89 17.84 -7.12 -3.69
N GLU A 90 17.45 -6.05 -2.98
CA GLU A 90 18.23 -5.54 -1.84
C GLU A 90 18.26 -6.51 -0.66
N ALA A 91 17.19 -7.27 -0.46
CA ALA A 91 17.08 -8.28 0.57
C ALA A 91 17.81 -9.59 0.24
N ASP A 92 18.31 -9.75 -0.98
CA ASP A 92 18.83 -11.01 -1.52
C ASP A 92 17.82 -12.16 -1.37
N VAL A 93 16.55 -11.88 -1.74
CA VAL A 93 15.42 -12.80 -1.63
C VAL A 93 14.80 -13.03 -3.01
N GLY A 94 14.69 -14.29 -3.40
CA GLY A 94 13.98 -14.70 -4.61
C GLY A 94 12.47 -14.53 -4.49
N ILE A 95 11.81 -14.26 -5.60
CA ILE A 95 10.36 -14.09 -5.62
C ILE A 95 9.59 -15.35 -5.22
N ASP A 96 10.16 -16.51 -5.46
CA ASP A 96 9.67 -17.84 -5.10
C ASP A 96 9.77 -18.12 -3.59
N GLU A 97 10.68 -17.45 -2.88
CA GLU A 97 10.82 -17.51 -1.43
C GLU A 97 9.72 -16.76 -0.67
N ILE A 98 8.94 -15.89 -1.35
CA ILE A 98 7.86 -15.15 -0.71
C ILE A 98 6.76 -16.10 -0.24
N SER A 99 6.49 -16.09 1.06
CA SER A 99 5.39 -16.81 1.69
C SER A 99 4.07 -16.05 1.51
N LEU A 100 4.09 -14.72 1.73
CA LEU A 100 2.90 -13.88 1.65
C LEU A 100 3.22 -12.46 1.16
N VAL A 101 2.35 -11.90 0.34
CA VAL A 101 2.34 -10.48 -0.04
C VAL A 101 1.18 -9.79 0.66
N ILE A 102 1.45 -8.68 1.31
CA ILE A 102 0.45 -7.82 1.96
C ILE A 102 0.48 -6.44 1.30
N PRO A 103 -0.29 -6.24 0.24
CA PRO A 103 -0.37 -4.96 -0.44
C PRO A 103 -1.29 -3.98 0.29
N HIS A 104 -1.11 -2.69 0.05
CA HIS A 104 -2.11 -1.68 0.35
C HIS A 104 -3.46 -2.09 -0.26
N GLN A 105 -4.52 -2.07 0.54
CA GLN A 105 -5.87 -2.51 0.17
C GLN A 105 -6.63 -1.38 -0.54
N ALA A 106 -6.09 -0.89 -1.66
CA ALA A 106 -6.68 0.21 -2.41
C ALA A 106 -7.89 -0.22 -3.25
N ASN A 107 -7.71 -1.30 -4.01
CA ASN A 107 -8.65 -1.78 -5.01
C ASN A 107 -8.26 -3.20 -5.45
N ARG A 108 -9.21 -4.13 -5.47
CA ARG A 108 -8.95 -5.54 -5.85
C ARG A 108 -8.31 -5.66 -7.24
N ARG A 109 -8.69 -4.79 -8.19
CA ARG A 109 -8.12 -4.82 -9.55
C ARG A 109 -6.63 -4.44 -9.55
N ILE A 110 -6.22 -3.46 -8.73
CA ILE A 110 -4.79 -3.08 -8.57
C ILE A 110 -4.03 -4.26 -7.97
N ILE A 111 -4.54 -4.85 -6.89
CA ILE A 111 -3.91 -5.99 -6.19
C ILE A 111 -3.72 -7.16 -7.15
N THR A 112 -4.76 -7.55 -7.88
CA THR A 112 -4.69 -8.66 -8.84
C THR A 112 -3.72 -8.36 -9.99
N ALA A 113 -3.73 -7.14 -10.52
CA ALA A 113 -2.83 -6.77 -11.61
C ALA A 113 -1.35 -6.73 -11.16
N MET A 114 -1.08 -6.24 -9.96
CA MET A 114 0.25 -6.24 -9.35
C MET A 114 0.75 -7.67 -9.11
N ALA A 115 -0.08 -8.54 -8.52
CA ALA A 115 0.26 -9.94 -8.29
C ALA A 115 0.56 -10.68 -9.60
N GLY A 116 -0.24 -10.45 -10.65
CA GLY A 116 -0.01 -11.00 -11.99
C GLY A 116 1.32 -10.55 -12.62
N ARG A 117 1.72 -9.28 -12.43
CA ARG A 117 2.99 -8.77 -12.93
C ARG A 117 4.20 -9.35 -12.16
N LEU A 118 4.07 -9.52 -10.86
CA LEU A 118 5.05 -10.20 -10.02
C LEU A 118 5.04 -11.73 -10.22
N LYS A 119 4.07 -12.28 -10.97
CA LYS A 119 3.86 -13.71 -11.14
C LYS A 119 3.64 -14.46 -9.81
N ILE A 120 3.05 -13.78 -8.84
CA ILE A 120 2.69 -14.36 -7.54
C ILE A 120 1.23 -14.80 -7.58
N PRO A 121 0.93 -16.06 -7.23
CA PRO A 121 -0.43 -16.56 -7.20
C PRO A 121 -1.25 -15.89 -6.08
N MET A 122 -2.56 -15.73 -6.31
CA MET A 122 -3.43 -14.94 -5.42
C MET A 122 -3.65 -15.57 -4.04
N ASP A 123 -3.40 -16.85 -3.85
CA ASP A 123 -3.40 -17.53 -2.54
C ASP A 123 -2.25 -17.05 -1.62
N LYS A 124 -1.15 -16.59 -2.22
CA LYS A 124 -0.05 -15.91 -1.53
C LYS A 124 -0.26 -14.40 -1.38
N VAL A 125 -1.45 -13.86 -1.66
CA VAL A 125 -1.73 -12.42 -1.53
C VAL A 125 -2.83 -12.20 -0.50
N MET A 126 -2.56 -11.34 0.49
CA MET A 126 -3.57 -10.96 1.46
C MET A 126 -4.56 -9.97 0.83
N VAL A 127 -5.85 -10.26 0.94
CA VAL A 127 -6.93 -9.39 0.47
C VAL A 127 -8.03 -9.39 1.53
N ASN A 128 -8.30 -8.21 2.11
CA ASN A 128 -9.35 -8.01 3.11
C ASN A 128 -10.13 -6.70 2.89
N LEU A 129 -9.96 -6.08 1.72
CA LEU A 129 -10.65 -4.84 1.40
C LEU A 129 -12.18 -4.99 1.29
N ASP A 130 -12.69 -6.18 1.08
CA ASP A 130 -14.12 -6.49 1.09
C ASP A 130 -14.74 -6.36 2.50
N LYS A 131 -13.91 -6.51 3.54
CA LYS A 131 -14.31 -6.33 4.94
C LYS A 131 -14.21 -4.87 5.39
N TYR A 132 -13.14 -4.17 5.00
CA TYR A 132 -12.76 -2.87 5.58
C TYR A 132 -12.75 -1.71 4.57
N GLY A 133 -12.77 -1.98 3.28
CA GLY A 133 -12.53 -0.96 2.25
C GLY A 133 -11.07 -0.50 2.21
N ASN A 134 -10.85 0.64 1.57
CA ASN A 134 -9.54 1.29 1.56
C ASN A 134 -9.37 2.15 2.82
N THR A 135 -8.69 1.63 3.83
CA THR A 135 -8.38 2.32 5.09
C THR A 135 -7.05 3.10 5.02
N SER A 136 -6.64 3.56 3.83
CA SER A 136 -5.39 4.31 3.61
C SER A 136 -4.17 3.59 4.22
N ALA A 137 -3.33 4.29 4.99
CA ALA A 137 -2.11 3.75 5.59
C ALA A 137 -2.40 2.60 6.58
N ALA A 138 -3.57 2.56 7.19
CA ALA A 138 -3.96 1.49 8.12
C ALA A 138 -4.17 0.14 7.43
N SER A 139 -4.39 0.12 6.11
CA SER A 139 -4.74 -1.12 5.39
C SER A 139 -3.65 -2.19 5.46
N VAL A 140 -2.37 -1.81 5.39
CA VAL A 140 -1.25 -2.76 5.48
C VAL A 140 -1.12 -3.36 6.89
N PRO A 141 -1.03 -2.56 7.98
CA PRO A 141 -0.93 -3.13 9.33
C PRO A 141 -2.17 -3.91 9.75
N VAL A 142 -3.39 -3.52 9.32
CA VAL A 142 -4.61 -4.30 9.58
C VAL A 142 -4.56 -5.64 8.85
N ALA A 143 -4.14 -5.66 7.58
CA ALA A 143 -4.01 -6.90 6.82
C ALA A 143 -2.88 -7.80 7.37
N LEU A 144 -1.81 -7.21 7.89
CA LEU A 144 -0.71 -7.94 8.53
C LEU A 144 -1.18 -8.61 9.84
N ASP A 145 -1.90 -7.88 10.70
CA ASP A 145 -2.45 -8.42 11.94
C ASP A 145 -3.45 -9.56 11.66
N GLU A 146 -4.34 -9.36 10.68
CA GLU A 146 -5.30 -10.39 10.29
C GLU A 146 -4.61 -11.64 9.75
N ALA A 147 -3.62 -11.50 8.84
CA ALA A 147 -2.84 -12.62 8.32
C ALA A 147 -2.10 -13.38 9.42
N TRP A 148 -1.56 -12.66 10.41
CA TRP A 148 -0.92 -13.26 11.57
C TRP A 148 -1.91 -14.08 12.41
N ARG A 149 -3.07 -13.50 12.75
CA ARG A 149 -4.12 -14.16 13.54
C ARG A 149 -4.75 -15.36 12.84
N GLU A 150 -4.84 -15.32 11.52
CA GLU A 150 -5.32 -16.44 10.69
C GLU A 150 -4.26 -17.57 10.53
N GLY A 151 -3.06 -17.39 11.08
CA GLY A 151 -1.98 -18.38 10.95
C GLY A 151 -1.43 -18.47 9.51
N ARG A 152 -1.49 -17.39 8.74
CA ARG A 152 -0.92 -17.32 7.39
C ARG A 152 0.56 -16.90 7.40
N ILE A 153 1.09 -16.54 8.55
CA ILE A 153 2.50 -16.14 8.75
C ILE A 153 3.08 -16.99 9.87
N HIS A 154 4.19 -17.64 9.60
CA HIS A 154 4.91 -18.50 10.54
C HIS A 154 6.36 -18.02 10.74
N PRO A 155 7.04 -18.45 11.81
CA PRO A 155 8.47 -18.18 11.95
C PRO A 155 9.28 -18.67 10.74
N GLY A 156 10.12 -17.80 10.20
CA GLY A 156 10.92 -18.04 9.01
C GLY A 156 10.28 -17.56 7.69
N ASP A 157 8.98 -17.28 7.69
CA ASP A 157 8.29 -16.79 6.48
C ASP A 157 8.80 -15.42 6.03
N VAL A 158 8.93 -15.28 4.72
CA VAL A 158 9.24 -14.00 4.08
C VAL A 158 7.94 -13.34 3.63
N VAL A 159 7.69 -12.14 4.16
CA VAL A 159 6.52 -11.33 3.85
C VAL A 159 6.94 -10.07 3.12
N LEU A 160 6.33 -9.83 1.96
CA LEU A 160 6.49 -8.60 1.19
C LEU A 160 5.32 -7.66 1.48
N LEU A 161 5.62 -6.50 2.07
CA LEU A 161 4.68 -5.39 2.20
C LEU A 161 4.90 -4.42 1.04
N ASN A 162 3.85 -3.94 0.40
CA ASN A 162 3.96 -2.85 -0.55
C ASN A 162 2.76 -1.91 -0.52
N ALA A 163 2.99 -0.65 -0.85
CA ALA A 163 1.96 0.38 -0.83
C ALA A 163 2.20 1.43 -1.91
N PHE A 164 1.12 2.08 -2.30
CA PHE A 164 1.10 3.21 -3.22
C PHE A 164 0.03 4.21 -2.78
N GLY A 165 0.32 5.50 -2.88
CA GLY A 165 -0.60 6.55 -2.48
C GLY A 165 -0.36 7.88 -3.19
N ALA A 166 -1.08 8.90 -2.71
CA ALA A 166 -0.94 10.27 -3.19
C ALA A 166 0.50 10.77 -3.09
N GLY A 167 0.86 11.65 -4.01
CA GLY A 167 2.20 12.17 -4.11
C GLY A 167 2.65 12.23 -5.59
N PHE A 168 2.83 11.20 -6.41
CA PHE A 168 2.66 9.85 -5.87
C PHE A 168 3.83 9.44 -4.99
N SER A 169 3.54 8.62 -4.00
CA SER A 169 4.56 7.97 -3.17
C SER A 169 4.26 6.48 -3.09
N TRP A 170 5.31 5.67 -3.12
CA TRP A 170 5.18 4.21 -3.02
C TRP A 170 6.37 3.60 -2.31
N GLY A 171 6.17 2.43 -1.76
CA GLY A 171 7.23 1.73 -1.05
C GLY A 171 6.97 0.25 -0.93
N ALA A 172 8.04 -0.48 -0.60
CA ALA A 172 8.00 -1.88 -0.26
C ALA A 172 8.97 -2.17 0.90
N ALA A 173 8.63 -3.19 1.69
CA ALA A 173 9.48 -3.74 2.72
C ALA A 173 9.45 -5.27 2.66
N VAL A 174 10.61 -5.89 2.81
CA VAL A 174 10.76 -7.35 2.92
C VAL A 174 11.08 -7.68 4.37
N ILE A 175 10.28 -8.54 4.96
CA ILE A 175 10.38 -8.90 6.38
C ILE A 175 10.48 -10.42 6.49
N ARG A 176 11.40 -10.91 7.30
CA ARG A 176 11.44 -12.32 7.71
C ARG A 176 10.98 -12.43 9.17
N PHE A 177 9.97 -13.23 9.42
CA PHE A 177 9.32 -13.43 10.71
C PHE A 177 9.97 -14.50 11.58
#